data_9e97447d567d786675bcce3a63a79ade
#
_entry.id   9e97447d567d786675bcce3a63a79ade
#
_cell.length_a   1.000
_cell.length_b   1.000
_cell.length_c   1.000
_cell.angle_alpha   90.00
_cell.angle_beta   90.00
_cell.angle_gamma   90.00
#
_symmetry.space_group_name_H-M   'P 1'
#
loop_
_entity.id
_entity.type
_entity.pdbx_description
1 polymer ?
#
loop_
_entity_poly.entity_id
_entity_poly.type
_entity_poly.pdbx_seq_one_letter_code
_entity_poly.pdbx_strand_id
1 'polypeptide(L)'
;MFNLGSMLNLGSNEPVLGRASTVVECSAGELFQYLGEGLFQNYPKWSPEVKELEQITPGPVKLGTIGRQVRVDQGRRTESRFKISAYEPGVRITLVGVPDPFRCSYELQAIDPKEALIKSYISVLVTKLSA
;
A
#
# COMPACT_ATOMS: atom_id res chain seq x y z
N MET A 1 -12.13 14.08 -8.95
CA MET A 1 -11.21 13.53 -9.87
C MET A 1 -9.81 13.84 -9.49
N PHE A 2 -9.01 12.90 -9.62
CA PHE A 2 -7.63 13.00 -9.27
C PHE A 2 -6.88 13.86 -10.27
N ASN A 3 -6.11 14.80 -9.79
CA ASN A 3 -5.31 15.65 -10.65
C ASN A 3 -3.85 15.24 -10.58
N LEU A 4 -3.46 14.41 -11.49
CA LEU A 4 -2.13 13.89 -11.52
C LEU A 4 -1.08 14.96 -11.77
N GLY A 5 -1.39 15.93 -12.61
CA GLY A 5 -0.43 16.98 -12.92
C GLY A 5 -0.04 17.77 -11.70
N SER A 6 -1.01 18.14 -10.89
CA SER A 6 -0.68 18.89 -9.72
C SER A 6 0.11 18.07 -8.70
N MET A 7 -0.11 16.79 -8.66
CA MET A 7 0.67 15.94 -7.77
C MET A 7 2.11 15.82 -8.20
N LEU A 8 2.34 15.81 -9.49
CA LEU A 8 3.68 15.63 -9.98
C LEU A 8 4.59 16.79 -9.69
N ASN A 9 4.01 18.00 -9.47
CA ASN A 9 4.85 19.07 -9.41
C ASN A 9 5.15 19.59 -8.11
N LEU A 10 5.06 18.88 -7.10
CA LEU A 10 5.29 19.35 -5.78
C LEU A 10 6.69 19.14 -5.28
N GLY A 11 7.64 19.08 -6.16
CA GLY A 11 9.02 18.86 -5.77
C GLY A 11 9.30 17.42 -5.38
N SER A 12 8.35 16.55 -5.56
CA SER A 12 8.53 15.14 -5.24
C SER A 12 9.11 14.41 -6.42
N ASN A 13 9.95 13.45 -6.15
CA ASN A 13 10.45 12.56 -7.18
C ASN A 13 9.56 11.34 -7.33
N GLU A 14 8.40 11.35 -6.70
CA GLU A 14 7.51 10.21 -6.73
C GLU A 14 6.22 10.56 -7.44
N PRO A 15 6.14 10.36 -8.75
CA PRO A 15 4.89 10.58 -9.45
C PRO A 15 3.83 9.63 -8.90
N VAL A 16 2.69 10.16 -8.54
CA VAL A 16 1.58 9.32 -8.09
C VAL A 16 0.93 8.70 -9.30
N LEU A 17 0.95 7.37 -9.38
CA LEU A 17 0.33 6.64 -10.47
C LEU A 17 -1.15 6.42 -10.28
N GLY A 18 -1.61 6.44 -9.04
CA GLY A 18 -3.02 6.28 -8.76
C GLY A 18 -3.32 6.61 -7.32
N ARG A 19 -4.54 7.04 -7.08
CA ARG A 19 -5.04 7.26 -5.74
C ARG A 19 -6.53 7.00 -5.75
N ALA A 20 -7.04 6.55 -4.62
CA ALA A 20 -8.44 6.27 -4.45
C ALA A 20 -8.82 6.53 -3.01
N SER A 21 -10.09 6.74 -2.77
CA SER A 21 -10.58 6.84 -1.41
C SER A 21 -12.00 6.29 -1.34
N THR A 22 -12.35 5.76 -0.21
CA THR A 22 -13.70 5.27 0.01
C THR A 22 -14.00 5.27 1.50
N VAL A 23 -15.26 5.27 1.84
CA VAL A 23 -15.71 5.17 3.22
C VAL A 23 -16.09 3.71 3.49
N VAL A 24 -15.64 3.19 4.61
CA VAL A 24 -15.90 1.80 4.98
C VAL A 24 -16.66 1.80 6.31
N GLU A 25 -17.64 0.92 6.42
CA GLU A 25 -18.48 0.86 7.61
C GLU A 25 -17.83 0.01 8.70
N CYS A 26 -16.74 0.49 9.23
CA CYS A 26 -16.09 -0.10 10.37
C CYS A 26 -15.17 0.95 11.00
N SER A 27 -14.70 0.71 12.19
CA SER A 27 -13.81 1.66 12.84
C SER A 27 -12.44 1.66 12.16
N ALA A 28 -11.70 2.74 12.33
CA ALA A 28 -10.34 2.82 11.79
C ALA A 28 -9.45 1.72 12.38
N GLY A 29 -9.66 1.39 13.65
CA GLY A 29 -8.90 0.30 14.28
C GLY A 29 -9.17 -1.06 13.66
N GLU A 30 -10.44 -1.37 13.43
CA GLU A 30 -10.82 -2.63 12.79
C GLU A 30 -10.30 -2.68 11.36
N LEU A 31 -10.39 -1.57 10.65
CA LEU A 31 -9.91 -1.52 9.29
C LEU A 31 -8.39 -1.72 9.26
N PHE A 32 -7.68 -1.14 10.21
CA PHE A 32 -6.23 -1.31 10.25
C PHE A 32 -5.85 -2.76 10.59
N GLN A 33 -6.61 -3.43 11.43
CA GLN A 33 -6.36 -4.83 11.71
C GLN A 33 -6.46 -5.64 10.41
N TYR A 34 -7.44 -5.34 9.61
CA TYR A 34 -7.65 -6.04 8.34
C TYR A 34 -6.52 -5.76 7.36
N LEU A 35 -6.09 -4.51 7.24
CA LEU A 35 -5.08 -4.10 6.27
C LEU A 35 -3.66 -4.37 6.75
N GLY A 36 -3.41 -4.23 8.02
CA GLY A 36 -2.08 -4.29 8.59
C GLY A 36 -1.78 -5.62 9.25
N GLU A 37 -2.40 -5.89 10.39
CA GLU A 37 -2.14 -7.15 11.08
C GLU A 37 -2.48 -8.34 10.21
N GLY A 38 -3.56 -8.24 9.45
CA GLY A 38 -4.00 -9.29 8.56
C GLY A 38 -3.51 -9.14 7.12
N LEU A 39 -2.44 -8.41 6.90
CA LEU A 39 -1.97 -8.12 5.55
C LEU A 39 -1.80 -9.37 4.71
N PHE A 40 -1.12 -10.36 5.23
CA PHE A 40 -0.80 -11.55 4.44
C PHE A 40 -2.00 -12.48 4.23
N GLN A 41 -3.05 -12.31 5.02
CA GLN A 41 -4.28 -13.06 4.82
C GLN A 41 -5.24 -12.33 3.89
N ASN A 42 -5.21 -11.01 3.91
CA ASN A 42 -6.28 -10.22 3.30
C ASN A 42 -5.90 -9.44 2.04
N TYR A 43 -4.61 -9.14 1.85
CA TYR A 43 -4.16 -8.31 0.74
C TYR A 43 -4.75 -8.76 -0.61
N PRO A 44 -4.73 -10.05 -0.96
CA PRO A 44 -5.31 -10.45 -2.25
C PRO A 44 -6.80 -10.20 -2.36
N LYS A 45 -7.48 -10.00 -1.25
CA LYS A 45 -8.93 -9.77 -1.27
C LYS A 45 -9.26 -8.38 -1.80
N TRP A 46 -8.44 -7.39 -1.50
CA TRP A 46 -8.68 -6.06 -2.02
C TRP A 46 -7.79 -5.72 -3.22
N SER A 47 -6.83 -6.56 -3.52
CA SER A 47 -5.96 -6.41 -4.68
C SER A 47 -5.88 -7.76 -5.38
N PRO A 48 -6.90 -8.12 -6.17
CA PRO A 48 -6.99 -9.46 -6.76
C PRO A 48 -5.88 -9.76 -7.77
N GLU A 49 -5.13 -8.75 -8.17
CA GLU A 49 -3.95 -8.96 -9.01
C GLU A 49 -2.87 -9.71 -8.26
N VAL A 50 -2.89 -9.70 -6.94
CA VAL A 50 -1.90 -10.43 -6.13
C VAL A 50 -2.30 -11.90 -6.12
N LYS A 51 -1.51 -12.73 -6.78
CA LYS A 51 -1.81 -14.15 -6.92
C LYS A 51 -1.09 -15.02 -5.92
N GLU A 52 0.08 -14.59 -5.46
CA GLU A 52 0.83 -15.26 -4.41
C GLU A 52 1.36 -14.24 -3.44
N LEU A 53 1.35 -14.57 -2.18
CA LEU A 53 1.81 -13.66 -1.16
C LEU A 53 2.44 -14.46 -0.04
N GLU A 54 3.66 -14.10 0.32
CA GLU A 54 4.42 -14.84 1.32
C GLU A 54 5.06 -13.88 2.30
N GLN A 55 4.92 -14.14 3.58
CA GLN A 55 5.60 -13.36 4.60
C GLN A 55 7.00 -13.90 4.79
N ILE A 56 8.00 -13.12 4.45
CA ILE A 56 9.40 -13.53 4.57
C ILE A 56 9.89 -13.34 6.01
N THR A 57 9.64 -12.18 6.57
CA THR A 57 10.04 -11.89 7.95
C THR A 57 9.04 -12.53 8.90
N PRO A 58 9.44 -13.47 9.75
CA PRO A 58 8.50 -14.13 10.66
C PRO A 58 8.00 -13.20 11.75
N GLY A 59 6.94 -13.61 12.39
CA GLY A 59 6.36 -12.86 13.50
C GLY A 59 5.22 -11.95 13.08
N PRO A 60 4.72 -11.15 13.99
CA PRO A 60 3.64 -10.22 13.67
C PRO A 60 4.08 -9.20 12.63
N VAL A 61 3.13 -8.76 11.82
CA VAL A 61 3.40 -7.71 10.83
C VAL A 61 3.74 -6.43 11.58
N LYS A 62 4.80 -5.77 11.15
CA LYS A 62 5.27 -4.55 11.80
C LYS A 62 6.18 -3.79 10.85
N LEU A 63 6.68 -2.66 11.31
CA LEU A 63 7.67 -1.90 10.56
C LEU A 63 8.85 -2.81 10.23
N GLY A 64 9.26 -2.82 8.98
CA GLY A 64 10.38 -3.63 8.53
C GLY A 64 10.03 -5.02 8.04
N THR A 65 8.80 -5.47 8.23
CA THR A 65 8.38 -6.78 7.73
C THR A 65 8.54 -6.83 6.22
N ILE A 66 9.11 -7.92 5.73
CA ILE A 66 9.32 -8.13 4.30
C ILE A 66 8.37 -9.20 3.80
N GLY A 67 7.76 -8.96 2.66
CA GLY A 67 6.91 -9.92 1.98
C GLY A 67 7.35 -10.11 0.55
N ARG A 68 6.93 -11.22 -0.04
CA ARG A 68 7.12 -11.52 -1.45
C ARG A 68 5.74 -11.62 -2.08
N GLN A 69 5.58 -11.05 -3.25
CA GLN A 69 4.31 -11.14 -3.95
C GLN A 69 4.53 -11.49 -5.41
N VAL A 70 3.55 -12.17 -5.98
CA VAL A 70 3.45 -12.38 -7.41
C VAL A 70 2.15 -11.73 -7.84
N ARG A 71 2.24 -10.84 -8.80
CA ARG A 71 1.08 -10.13 -9.32
C ARG A 71 0.89 -10.47 -10.79
N VAL A 72 -0.36 -10.45 -11.22
CA VAL A 72 -0.68 -10.52 -12.64
C VAL A 72 -1.54 -9.31 -12.96
N ASP A 73 -0.95 -8.36 -13.67
CA ASP A 73 -1.62 -7.13 -14.06
C ASP A 73 -1.77 -7.13 -15.58
N GLN A 74 -2.99 -7.18 -16.06
CA GLN A 74 -3.28 -7.20 -17.50
C GLN A 74 -2.50 -8.29 -18.23
N GLY A 75 -2.48 -9.48 -17.63
CA GLY A 75 -1.81 -10.64 -18.22
C GLY A 75 -0.31 -10.70 -17.99
N ARG A 76 0.28 -9.68 -17.39
CA ARG A 76 1.71 -9.65 -17.13
C ARG A 76 2.01 -10.09 -15.71
N ARG A 77 2.78 -11.15 -15.59
CA ARG A 77 3.18 -11.69 -14.29
C ARG A 77 4.47 -11.03 -13.83
N THR A 78 4.47 -10.54 -12.60
CA THR A 78 5.69 -10.00 -12.00
C THR A 78 5.83 -10.57 -10.60
N GLU A 79 7.08 -10.75 -10.20
CA GLU A 79 7.39 -11.20 -8.86
C GLU A 79 8.26 -10.13 -8.21
N SER A 80 7.94 -9.74 -6.99
CA SER A 80 8.69 -8.69 -6.31
C SER A 80 8.62 -8.88 -4.82
N ARG A 81 9.49 -8.17 -4.12
CA ARG A 81 9.44 -8.11 -2.67
C ARG A 81 9.06 -6.70 -2.24
N PHE A 82 8.50 -6.60 -1.07
CA PHE A 82 8.18 -5.31 -0.49
C PHE A 82 8.56 -5.32 0.98
N LYS A 83 8.71 -4.12 1.52
CA LYS A 83 9.02 -3.93 2.92
C LYS A 83 8.04 -2.94 3.49
N ILE A 84 7.60 -3.16 4.71
CA ILE A 84 6.73 -2.22 5.37
C ILE A 84 7.57 -1.06 5.90
N SER A 85 7.39 0.11 5.32
CA SER A 85 8.17 1.29 5.64
C SER A 85 7.45 2.26 6.56
N ALA A 86 6.15 2.07 6.78
CA ALA A 86 5.40 2.80 7.78
C ALA A 86 4.33 1.87 8.33
N TYR A 87 4.18 1.86 9.63
CA TYR A 87 3.21 0.99 10.28
C TYR A 87 2.69 1.73 11.51
N GLU A 88 1.61 2.47 11.34
CA GLU A 88 1.03 3.30 12.39
C GLU A 88 -0.40 2.82 12.62
N PRO A 89 -0.64 2.02 13.64
CA PRO A 89 -1.95 1.40 13.87
C PRO A 89 -3.08 2.43 13.86
N GLY A 90 -4.10 2.12 13.08
CA GLY A 90 -5.26 2.99 12.92
C GLY A 90 -5.04 4.19 12.01
N VAL A 91 -3.82 4.41 11.55
CA VAL A 91 -3.46 5.61 10.80
C VAL A 91 -2.91 5.31 9.42
N ARG A 92 -1.90 4.47 9.33
CA ARG A 92 -1.21 4.31 8.05
C ARG A 92 -0.41 3.01 7.97
N ILE A 93 -0.40 2.41 6.80
CA ILE A 93 0.56 1.36 6.48
C ILE A 93 1.10 1.63 5.08
N THR A 94 2.42 1.54 4.92
CA THR A 94 3.09 1.78 3.63
C THR A 94 3.98 0.60 3.28
N LEU A 95 3.86 0.17 2.03
CA LEU A 95 4.68 -0.88 1.45
C LEU A 95 5.59 -0.25 0.41
N VAL A 96 6.88 -0.56 0.46
CA VAL A 96 7.82 -0.09 -0.57
C VAL A 96 8.47 -1.28 -1.23
N GLY A 97 8.68 -1.21 -2.52
CA GLY A 97 9.34 -2.28 -3.27
C GLY A 97 10.80 -2.43 -2.89
N VAL A 98 11.31 -3.66 -2.93
CA VAL A 98 12.70 -3.99 -2.63
C VAL A 98 13.18 -5.02 -3.66
N PRO A 99 13.92 -4.66 -4.64
CA PRO A 99 14.43 -3.32 -4.99
C PRO A 99 13.51 -2.52 -5.90
N ASP A 100 12.35 -3.05 -6.25
CA ASP A 100 11.48 -2.38 -7.21
C ASP A 100 11.06 -1.00 -6.70
N PRO A 101 11.14 0.03 -7.52
CA PRO A 101 10.92 1.38 -7.04
C PRO A 101 9.44 1.76 -6.99
N PHE A 102 8.69 1.14 -6.10
CA PHE A 102 7.29 1.53 -5.94
C PHE A 102 6.97 1.76 -4.48
N ARG A 103 5.93 2.52 -4.24
CA ARG A 103 5.39 2.73 -2.90
C ARG A 103 3.87 2.65 -2.96
N CYS A 104 3.30 1.91 -2.04
CA CYS A 104 1.85 1.81 -1.91
C CYS A 104 1.49 2.15 -0.49
N SER A 105 0.68 3.17 -0.29
CA SER A 105 0.36 3.65 1.04
C SER A 105 -1.14 3.67 1.25
N TYR A 106 -1.57 3.22 2.43
CA TYR A 106 -2.96 3.28 2.84
C TYR A 106 -3.04 4.15 4.08
N GLU A 107 -3.84 5.21 4.01
CA GLU A 107 -4.05 6.12 5.13
C GLU A 107 -5.49 6.04 5.57
N LEU A 108 -5.70 5.99 6.87
CA LEU A 108 -7.02 5.84 7.46
C LEU A 108 -7.36 7.09 8.26
N GLN A 109 -8.63 7.44 8.22
CA GLN A 109 -9.13 8.55 9.01
C GLN A 109 -10.46 8.13 9.63
N ALA A 110 -10.55 8.16 10.92
CA ALA A 110 -11.82 7.86 11.59
C ALA A 110 -12.81 8.99 11.28
N ILE A 111 -13.99 8.63 10.81
CA ILE A 111 -15.08 9.58 10.61
C ILE A 111 -15.91 9.58 11.89
N ASP A 112 -16.24 8.39 12.38
CA ASP A 112 -16.89 8.19 13.66
C ASP A 112 -16.54 6.77 14.10
N PRO A 113 -17.05 6.29 15.23
CA PRO A 113 -16.67 4.96 15.71
C PRO A 113 -17.04 3.81 14.79
N LYS A 114 -17.94 4.05 13.83
CA LYS A 114 -18.43 3.00 12.94
C LYS A 114 -18.08 3.21 11.49
N GLU A 115 -17.38 4.30 11.17
CA GLU A 115 -17.00 4.59 9.78
C GLU A 115 -15.60 5.13 9.72
N ALA A 116 -14.88 4.75 8.70
CA ALA A 116 -13.53 5.23 8.46
C ALA A 116 -13.36 5.54 6.97
N LEU A 117 -12.57 6.56 6.68
CA LEU A 117 -12.15 6.88 5.34
C LEU A 117 -10.82 6.21 5.11
N ILE A 118 -10.67 5.51 4.01
CA ILE A 118 -9.39 4.95 3.60
C ILE A 118 -8.97 5.63 2.30
N LYS A 119 -7.71 6.04 2.25
CA LYS A 119 -7.10 6.61 1.06
C LYS A 119 -5.93 5.73 0.68
N SER A 120 -5.84 5.40 -0.58
CA SER A 120 -4.70 4.63 -1.08
C SER A 120 -3.94 5.43 -2.12
N TYR A 121 -2.62 5.29 -2.09
CA TYR A 121 -1.74 5.98 -3.01
C TYR A 121 -0.73 4.98 -3.54
N ILE A 122 -0.52 5.00 -4.85
CA ILE A 122 0.51 4.18 -5.48
C ILE A 122 1.42 5.10 -6.26
N SER A 123 2.71 4.99 -6.02
CA SER A 123 3.68 5.81 -6.73
C SER A 123 4.88 4.96 -7.14
N VAL A 124 5.60 5.44 -8.12
CA VAL A 124 6.87 4.86 -8.53
C VAL A 124 7.96 5.79 -8.03
N LEU A 125 8.95 5.23 -7.34
CA LEU A 125 10.08 6.01 -6.88
C LEU A 125 10.98 6.25 -8.08
N VAL A 126 11.09 7.47 -8.51
CA VAL A 126 11.91 7.80 -9.66
C VAL A 126 13.36 7.81 -9.23
N THR A 127 14.09 6.89 -9.77
CA THR A 127 15.48 6.85 -9.50
C THR A 127 16.14 7.75 -10.43
N LYS A 128 16.85 8.50 -10.12
CA LYS A 128 17.36 9.31 -10.95
C LYS A 128 18.14 8.85 -11.87
N LEU A 129 18.25 8.79 -12.44
CA LEU A 129 18.83 8.26 -13.36
C LEU A 129 19.74 8.77 -13.74
N SER A 130 20.12 9.10 -13.74
CA SER A 130 20.85 9.49 -14.19
C SER A 130 21.25 9.49 -14.88
N ALA A 131 21.28 9.38 -15.08
CA ALA A 131 21.60 9.43 -15.74
C ALA A 131 21.96 9.40 -15.80
#